data_dccad68fc3ba2db5d120ff82a6759a47
#
_entry.id   dccad68fc3ba2db5d120ff82a6759a47
#
_cell.length_a   1.000
_cell.length_b   1.000
_cell.length_c   1.000
_cell.angle_alpha   90.00
_cell.angle_beta   90.00
_cell.angle_gamma   90.00
#
_symmetry.space_group_name_H-M   'P 1'
#
loop_
_entity.id
_entity.type
_entity.pdbx_description
1 polymer ?
#
loop_
_entity_poly.entity_id
_entity_poly.type
_entity_poly.pdbx_seq_one_letter_code
_entity_poly.pdbx_strand_id
1 'polypeptide(L)'
;MCAGAHRGRDRRHRLRRSLPGEAELDGAHLTVRDVLGLEPVAAWKPEIAACPGRLDRPVRWLHVAEATDVAVMLSGGEMVLTTGVLLAGDERRQVEYVESMQRAEAAAVVLGLGRAFRTTPEAMRRAAERCGVPLIVLHRPAPFTRLTEEVHARLLHGRFAALDLSDRMTTALTALNLSGVPLQRLLEEISAYGGGPAVVVNLAHRVLASAGERAALGDLLRDWDLVSRQVAALLGNGPVTLGPDGWVVARLEARGRQWGHLVLFGRPGAAGTARVVGARAAEALALHRLLGERGRGWEEQAAEALLTDLASGTARPEELLPRVRAAGLPTGRRTFVPVVFRPRGKVADLRELVERVLAEEGTAALAARIRPDAVAVLLSLPPDGDPEAELHRLAVRVHERLAARGVAAVAGAGFGCAVLDELHRSFLEAVHVADAALASPPAGPLARLRDVRLRGLVRLLRDDPQLQSFIERELGPLLDRPELLELLRSYLSTGRNKSLTAQEQHISRPALYRRLQCIEELLGIDLADLEQLTSLYVALLAHDAQRGP
;
A
#
# COMPACT_ATOMS: atom_id res chain seq x y z
N MET A 1 -56.59 40.61 8.47
CA MET A 1 -55.13 40.52 8.30
C MET A 1 -54.76 39.04 8.41
N CYS A 2 -54.94 38.29 7.43
CA CYS A 2 -54.16 38.00 6.18
C CYS A 2 -52.74 37.55 6.46
N ALA A 3 -52.57 36.33 6.11
CA ALA A 3 -51.39 35.63 5.52
C ALA A 3 -50.95 34.37 6.29
N GLY A 4 -51.07 33.23 5.65
CA GLY A 4 -50.32 32.06 6.10
C GLY A 4 -50.94 30.70 5.84
N ALA A 5 -51.26 30.37 4.61
CA ALA A 5 -51.63 28.99 4.24
C ALA A 5 -51.15 28.68 2.83
N HIS A 6 -49.90 28.17 2.71
CA HIS A 6 -49.43 27.39 1.52
C HIS A 6 -48.00 26.87 1.75
N ARG A 7 -47.85 25.90 2.64
CA ARG A 7 -46.66 25.03 2.69
C ARG A 7 -47.08 23.63 3.13
N GLY A 8 -47.50 22.82 2.19
CA GLY A 8 -47.98 21.49 2.56
C GLY A 8 -48.24 20.55 1.40
N ARG A 9 -47.45 20.58 0.31
CA ARG A 9 -47.61 19.59 -0.80
C ARG A 9 -46.34 19.17 -1.52
N ASP A 10 -45.17 19.30 -0.88
CA ASP A 10 -43.91 18.93 -1.59
C ASP A 10 -43.03 17.94 -0.78
N ARG A 11 -43.64 17.05 -0.02
CA ARG A 11 -42.89 16.05 0.79
C ARG A 11 -43.19 14.59 0.43
N ARG A 12 -43.88 14.26 -0.65
CA ARG A 12 -44.20 12.86 -1.01
C ARG A 12 -43.39 12.28 -2.17
N HIS A 13 -42.38 12.97 -2.71
CA HIS A 13 -41.55 12.47 -3.83
C HIS A 13 -40.07 12.16 -3.46
N ARG A 14 -39.68 12.12 -2.18
CA ARG A 14 -38.29 11.83 -1.77
C ARG A 14 -38.12 10.55 -0.97
N LEU A 15 -38.84 9.50 -1.26
CA LEU A 15 -38.66 8.19 -0.63
C LEU A 15 -38.82 7.05 -1.66
N ARG A 16 -38.09 7.10 -2.76
CA ARG A 16 -37.59 5.88 -3.40
C ARG A 16 -36.11 5.83 -3.09
N ARG A 17 -35.75 5.24 -1.97
CA ARG A 17 -34.42 4.72 -1.74
C ARG A 17 -34.22 3.62 -2.78
N SER A 18 -33.44 3.88 -3.83
CA SER A 18 -32.82 2.87 -4.65
C SER A 18 -32.12 1.88 -3.71
N LEU A 19 -32.35 0.61 -3.86
CA LEU A 19 -31.61 -0.44 -3.17
C LEU A 19 -30.12 -0.23 -3.48
N PRO A 20 -29.19 -0.41 -2.52
CA PRO A 20 -27.76 -0.13 -2.69
C PRO A 20 -27.08 -0.89 -3.84
N GLY A 21 -27.71 -1.86 -4.45
CA GLY A 21 -27.15 -2.67 -5.56
C GLY A 21 -27.40 -2.12 -6.97
N GLU A 22 -28.34 -1.19 -7.18
CA GLU A 22 -28.63 -0.70 -8.56
C GLU A 22 -27.75 0.48 -9.00
N ALA A 23 -27.21 1.26 -8.07
CA ALA A 23 -26.32 2.39 -8.37
C ALA A 23 -24.86 1.98 -8.62
N GLU A 24 -24.44 0.77 -8.22
CA GLU A 24 -23.05 0.30 -8.30
C GLU A 24 -22.67 -0.33 -9.64
N LEU A 25 -23.66 -0.68 -10.48
CA LEU A 25 -23.44 -1.38 -11.77
C LEU A 25 -23.48 -0.45 -12.99
N ASP A 26 -23.45 0.86 -12.79
CA ASP A 26 -23.50 1.86 -13.85
C ASP A 26 -22.13 2.00 -14.54
N GLY A 27 -21.68 0.89 -15.15
CA GLY A 27 -20.50 0.86 -16.02
C GLY A 27 -20.82 1.48 -17.37
N ALA A 28 -19.89 2.29 -17.88
CA ALA A 28 -19.82 2.92 -19.21
C ALA A 28 -21.20 3.27 -19.82
N HIS A 29 -21.75 4.43 -19.43
CA HIS A 29 -22.92 4.96 -20.10
C HIS A 29 -22.58 5.32 -21.54
N LEU A 30 -23.24 4.69 -22.51
CA LEU A 30 -23.29 5.22 -23.86
C LEU A 30 -24.04 6.54 -23.84
N THR A 31 -23.45 7.60 -24.39
CA THR A 31 -24.11 8.88 -24.56
C THR A 31 -24.84 8.94 -25.91
N VAL A 32 -25.74 9.90 -26.07
CA VAL A 32 -26.36 10.16 -27.37
C VAL A 32 -25.29 10.38 -28.45
N ARG A 33 -24.21 11.07 -28.11
CA ARG A 33 -23.04 11.29 -29.00
C ARG A 33 -22.40 9.97 -29.43
N ASP A 34 -22.18 9.05 -28.49
CA ASP A 34 -21.59 7.75 -28.80
C ASP A 34 -22.48 6.92 -29.73
N VAL A 35 -23.81 6.94 -29.51
CA VAL A 35 -24.77 6.27 -30.39
C VAL A 35 -24.72 6.86 -31.81
N LEU A 36 -24.63 8.19 -31.94
CA LEU A 36 -24.52 8.84 -33.26
C LEU A 36 -23.20 8.53 -33.95
N GLY A 37 -22.13 8.25 -33.22
CA GLY A 37 -20.81 7.84 -33.74
C GLY A 37 -20.75 6.39 -34.23
N LEU A 38 -21.77 5.58 -34.02
CA LEU A 38 -21.80 4.19 -34.50
C LEU A 38 -21.85 4.14 -36.03
N GLU A 39 -21.06 3.22 -36.61
CA GLU A 39 -20.94 3.10 -38.07
C GLU A 39 -22.29 2.98 -38.79
N PRO A 40 -23.28 2.19 -38.33
CA PRO A 40 -24.59 2.15 -38.95
C PRO A 40 -25.30 3.51 -38.97
N VAL A 41 -25.20 4.29 -37.86
CA VAL A 41 -25.89 5.59 -37.74
C VAL A 41 -25.29 6.64 -38.61
N ALA A 42 -23.96 6.70 -38.69
CA ALA A 42 -23.24 7.63 -39.57
C ALA A 42 -23.61 7.45 -41.04
N ALA A 43 -23.87 6.21 -41.48
CA ALA A 43 -24.32 5.88 -42.82
C ALA A 43 -25.73 6.45 -43.16
N TRP A 44 -26.57 6.67 -42.14
CA TRP A 44 -27.94 7.22 -42.33
C TRP A 44 -27.99 8.74 -42.32
N LYS A 45 -26.82 9.40 -42.30
CA LYS A 45 -26.65 10.86 -42.33
C LYS A 45 -27.50 11.55 -41.25
N PRO A 46 -27.17 11.35 -39.97
CA PRO A 46 -27.89 11.99 -38.89
C PRO A 46 -27.67 13.52 -38.92
N GLU A 47 -28.74 14.27 -38.81
CA GLU A 47 -28.75 15.71 -38.59
C GLU A 47 -29.19 15.98 -37.14
N ILE A 48 -28.45 16.81 -36.42
CA ILE A 48 -28.87 17.28 -35.10
C ILE A 48 -29.75 18.51 -35.29
N ALA A 49 -31.05 18.28 -35.32
CA ALA A 49 -32.01 19.33 -35.65
C ALA A 49 -32.31 20.29 -34.48
N ALA A 50 -32.09 19.83 -33.23
CA ALA A 50 -32.28 20.64 -32.01
C ALA A 50 -31.32 20.20 -30.89
N CYS A 51 -30.94 21.13 -30.01
CA CYS A 51 -30.15 20.93 -28.78
C CYS A 51 -28.77 20.23 -28.99
N PRO A 52 -27.90 20.71 -29.91
CA PRO A 52 -26.59 20.09 -30.18
C PRO A 52 -25.65 20.07 -28.94
N GLY A 53 -25.84 20.98 -27.98
CA GLY A 53 -25.07 21.04 -26.73
C GLY A 53 -25.48 20.02 -25.68
N ARG A 54 -26.48 19.15 -25.94
CA ARG A 54 -26.99 18.15 -24.98
C ARG A 54 -26.79 16.71 -25.40
N LEU A 55 -25.85 16.43 -26.27
CA LEU A 55 -25.55 15.08 -26.77
C LEU A 55 -24.79 14.18 -25.77
N ASP A 56 -24.28 14.74 -24.71
CA ASP A 56 -23.56 13.98 -23.68
C ASP A 56 -24.51 13.36 -22.61
N ARG A 57 -25.82 13.41 -22.89
CA ARG A 57 -26.82 12.72 -22.05
C ARG A 57 -26.65 11.22 -22.13
N PRO A 58 -26.67 10.49 -21.01
CA PRO A 58 -26.57 9.04 -20.99
C PRO A 58 -27.78 8.39 -21.65
N VAL A 59 -27.54 7.35 -22.44
CA VAL A 59 -28.57 6.50 -23.06
C VAL A 59 -28.71 5.23 -22.28
N ARG A 60 -29.83 5.04 -21.63
CA ARG A 60 -30.14 3.84 -20.86
C ARG A 60 -30.65 2.69 -21.73
N TRP A 61 -31.47 3.01 -22.74
CA TRP A 61 -32.11 2.05 -23.64
C TRP A 61 -32.53 2.74 -24.93
N LEU A 62 -32.72 1.97 -26.02
CA LEU A 62 -33.38 2.42 -27.24
C LEU A 62 -34.79 1.89 -27.30
N HIS A 63 -35.75 2.80 -27.53
CA HIS A 63 -37.16 2.45 -27.65
C HIS A 63 -37.68 2.83 -29.04
N VAL A 64 -38.16 1.87 -29.80
CA VAL A 64 -38.81 2.12 -31.10
C VAL A 64 -40.31 2.16 -30.88
N ALA A 65 -40.93 3.30 -31.14
CA ALA A 65 -42.33 3.45 -30.94
C ALA A 65 -42.95 4.43 -31.94
N GLU A 66 -44.08 4.04 -32.49
CA GLU A 66 -44.90 4.90 -33.35
C GLU A 66 -46.09 5.49 -32.57
N ALA A 67 -46.37 5.03 -31.35
CA ALA A 67 -47.45 5.52 -30.50
C ALA A 67 -47.18 6.96 -30.05
N THR A 68 -48.24 7.77 -29.95
CA THR A 68 -48.14 9.17 -29.49
C THR A 68 -48.07 9.31 -27.98
N ASP A 69 -48.44 8.25 -27.24
CA ASP A 69 -48.47 8.17 -25.78
C ASP A 69 -47.31 7.34 -25.18
N VAL A 70 -46.24 7.12 -25.98
CA VAL A 70 -45.08 6.30 -25.58
C VAL A 70 -44.40 6.80 -24.28
N ALA A 71 -44.56 8.07 -23.96
CA ALA A 71 -44.01 8.66 -22.73
C ALA A 71 -44.42 7.93 -21.43
N VAL A 72 -45.57 7.27 -21.43
CA VAL A 72 -46.05 6.49 -20.27
C VAL A 72 -45.22 5.23 -20.04
N MET A 73 -44.57 4.70 -21.08
CA MET A 73 -43.75 3.50 -21.05
C MET A 73 -42.29 3.79 -20.71
N LEU A 74 -41.86 5.06 -20.70
CA LEU A 74 -40.49 5.45 -20.45
C LEU A 74 -40.23 5.58 -18.95
N SER A 75 -39.01 5.25 -18.57
CA SER A 75 -38.51 5.34 -17.17
C SER A 75 -37.43 6.41 -16.98
N GLY A 76 -37.08 7.14 -18.06
CA GLY A 76 -36.06 8.17 -18.11
C GLY A 76 -34.72 7.65 -18.71
N GLY A 77 -34.09 8.51 -19.51
CA GLY A 77 -32.80 8.17 -20.16
C GLY A 77 -32.93 7.30 -21.43
N GLU A 78 -34.14 7.04 -21.93
CA GLU A 78 -34.32 6.32 -23.18
C GLU A 78 -34.13 7.25 -24.41
N MET A 79 -33.57 6.69 -25.48
CA MET A 79 -33.52 7.31 -26.79
C MET A 79 -34.67 6.73 -27.63
N VAL A 80 -35.64 7.58 -28.01
CA VAL A 80 -36.88 7.16 -28.67
C VAL A 80 -36.73 7.33 -30.19
N LEU A 81 -36.94 6.23 -30.91
CA LEU A 81 -36.89 6.18 -32.37
C LEU A 81 -38.31 6.10 -32.93
N THR A 82 -38.66 6.98 -33.87
CA THR A 82 -39.97 7.01 -34.51
C THR A 82 -39.87 7.42 -35.97
N THR A 83 -40.78 6.98 -36.80
CA THR A 83 -40.99 7.53 -38.14
C THR A 83 -41.99 8.69 -38.12
N GLY A 84 -42.68 8.87 -36.98
CA GLY A 84 -43.65 9.96 -36.78
C GLY A 84 -44.93 9.84 -37.61
N VAL A 85 -45.27 8.61 -38.05
CA VAL A 85 -46.43 8.40 -38.94
C VAL A 85 -47.75 8.93 -38.33
N LEU A 86 -47.91 8.84 -37.01
CA LEU A 86 -49.10 9.36 -36.29
C LEU A 86 -49.02 10.86 -35.96
N LEU A 87 -47.89 11.50 -36.25
CA LEU A 87 -47.62 12.92 -36.03
C LEU A 87 -47.74 13.74 -37.33
N ALA A 88 -47.82 13.06 -38.48
CA ALA A 88 -47.86 13.72 -39.77
C ALA A 88 -49.12 14.58 -39.97
N GLY A 89 -48.94 15.82 -40.41
CA GLY A 89 -50.03 16.73 -40.71
C GLY A 89 -50.68 17.44 -39.50
N ASP A 90 -50.22 17.16 -38.26
CA ASP A 90 -50.76 17.78 -37.05
C ASP A 90 -49.63 18.40 -36.21
N GLU A 91 -49.40 19.71 -36.41
CA GLU A 91 -48.34 20.44 -35.67
C GLU A 91 -48.57 20.45 -34.16
N ARG A 92 -49.82 20.45 -33.70
CA ARG A 92 -50.13 20.45 -32.27
C ARG A 92 -49.70 19.12 -31.64
N ARG A 93 -50.01 17.98 -32.28
CA ARG A 93 -49.54 16.67 -31.82
C ARG A 93 -48.02 16.56 -31.82
N GLN A 94 -47.34 17.14 -32.79
CA GLN A 94 -45.88 17.18 -32.84
C GLN A 94 -45.29 17.88 -31.61
N VAL A 95 -45.88 19.01 -31.21
CA VAL A 95 -45.47 19.75 -30.01
C VAL A 95 -45.75 18.95 -28.75
N GLU A 96 -46.96 18.44 -28.59
CA GLU A 96 -47.40 17.63 -27.43
C GLU A 96 -46.53 16.37 -27.26
N TYR A 97 -46.12 15.74 -28.36
CA TYR A 97 -45.22 14.59 -28.37
C TYR A 97 -43.84 14.94 -27.79
N VAL A 98 -43.22 16.02 -28.24
CA VAL A 98 -41.93 16.47 -27.75
C VAL A 98 -41.97 16.86 -26.27
N GLU A 99 -43.05 17.56 -25.85
CA GLU A 99 -43.28 17.93 -24.45
C GLU A 99 -43.46 16.67 -23.57
N SER A 100 -44.09 15.63 -24.10
CA SER A 100 -44.22 14.36 -23.37
C SER A 100 -42.87 13.65 -23.20
N MET A 101 -41.98 13.72 -24.19
CA MET A 101 -40.60 13.19 -24.10
C MET A 101 -39.79 13.93 -23.05
N GLN A 102 -39.94 15.26 -22.96
CA GLN A 102 -39.27 16.03 -21.90
C GLN A 102 -39.76 15.59 -20.50
N ARG A 103 -41.10 15.45 -20.33
CA ARG A 103 -41.69 15.01 -19.04
C ARG A 103 -41.25 13.61 -18.63
N ALA A 104 -41.01 12.75 -19.61
CA ALA A 104 -40.49 11.39 -19.43
C ALA A 104 -38.98 11.34 -19.32
N GLU A 105 -38.27 12.47 -19.32
CA GLU A 105 -36.82 12.56 -19.22
C GLU A 105 -36.06 11.76 -20.31
N ALA A 106 -36.65 11.65 -21.52
CA ALA A 106 -36.04 10.94 -22.63
C ALA A 106 -34.66 11.54 -22.96
N ALA A 107 -33.67 10.69 -23.26
CA ALA A 107 -32.31 11.13 -23.62
C ALA A 107 -32.28 11.90 -24.92
N ALA A 108 -33.00 11.42 -25.93
CA ALA A 108 -33.18 12.06 -27.24
C ALA A 108 -34.36 11.47 -27.99
N VAL A 109 -34.80 12.18 -29.04
CA VAL A 109 -35.76 11.72 -30.04
C VAL A 109 -35.04 11.58 -31.38
N VAL A 110 -35.20 10.43 -32.03
CA VAL A 110 -34.69 10.16 -33.37
C VAL A 110 -35.84 10.00 -34.34
N LEU A 111 -35.94 10.92 -35.30
CA LEU A 111 -36.97 10.91 -36.35
C LEU A 111 -36.40 10.38 -37.67
N GLY A 112 -36.90 9.27 -38.14
CA GLY A 112 -36.57 8.75 -39.47
C GLY A 112 -37.42 9.43 -40.57
N LEU A 113 -36.79 10.14 -41.49
CA LEU A 113 -37.50 10.70 -42.64
C LEU A 113 -37.88 9.58 -43.63
N GLY A 114 -39.08 9.75 -44.22
CA GLY A 114 -39.64 8.78 -45.14
C GLY A 114 -40.98 9.19 -45.68
N ARG A 115 -41.98 8.32 -45.54
CA ARG A 115 -43.36 8.60 -46.02
C ARG A 115 -44.11 9.63 -45.20
N ALA A 116 -43.89 9.69 -43.90
CA ALA A 116 -44.60 10.61 -43.01
C ALA A 116 -44.02 12.04 -43.10
N PHE A 117 -42.73 12.15 -43.07
CA PHE A 117 -42.01 13.41 -43.16
C PHE A 117 -40.91 13.31 -44.23
N ARG A 118 -40.93 14.27 -45.20
CA ARG A 118 -39.87 14.38 -46.21
C ARG A 118 -38.76 15.34 -45.80
N THR A 119 -39.08 16.23 -44.87
CA THR A 119 -38.16 17.21 -44.26
C THR A 119 -38.39 17.30 -42.79
N THR A 120 -37.46 17.84 -42.02
CA THR A 120 -37.57 18.06 -40.58
C THR A 120 -38.78 18.89 -40.24
N PRO A 121 -39.74 18.38 -39.43
CA PRO A 121 -40.93 19.14 -39.04
C PRO A 121 -40.58 20.31 -38.15
N GLU A 122 -40.84 21.51 -38.60
CA GLU A 122 -40.43 22.75 -37.92
C GLU A 122 -41.11 22.89 -36.53
N ALA A 123 -42.37 22.43 -36.38
CA ALA A 123 -43.07 22.42 -35.10
C ALA A 123 -42.35 21.52 -34.05
N MET A 124 -41.89 20.32 -34.46
CA MET A 124 -41.10 19.43 -33.60
C MET A 124 -39.74 20.05 -33.25
N ARG A 125 -39.06 20.62 -34.23
CA ARG A 125 -37.76 21.24 -34.04
C ARG A 125 -37.82 22.36 -32.98
N ARG A 126 -38.78 23.29 -33.14
CA ARG A 126 -38.96 24.41 -32.21
C ARG A 126 -39.39 23.92 -30.82
N ALA A 127 -40.24 22.90 -30.72
CA ALA A 127 -40.62 22.30 -29.44
C ALA A 127 -39.44 21.65 -28.77
N ALA A 128 -38.62 20.90 -29.51
CA ALA A 128 -37.42 20.23 -28.99
C ALA A 128 -36.40 21.25 -28.44
N GLU A 129 -36.18 22.36 -29.14
CA GLU A 129 -35.29 23.42 -28.67
C GLU A 129 -35.78 24.07 -27.38
N ARG A 130 -37.13 24.39 -27.28
CA ARG A 130 -37.72 24.95 -26.06
C ARG A 130 -37.67 23.99 -24.89
N CYS A 131 -37.93 22.70 -25.14
CA CYS A 131 -37.96 21.66 -24.11
C CYS A 131 -36.57 21.14 -23.72
N GLY A 132 -35.53 21.49 -24.50
CA GLY A 132 -34.19 21.02 -24.27
C GLY A 132 -34.01 19.51 -24.52
N VAL A 133 -34.77 18.92 -25.44
CA VAL A 133 -34.68 17.51 -25.83
C VAL A 133 -33.92 17.44 -27.15
N PRO A 134 -32.80 16.71 -27.23
CA PRO A 134 -32.07 16.49 -28.50
C PRO A 134 -33.01 15.86 -29.55
N LEU A 135 -33.14 16.50 -30.71
CA LEU A 135 -33.87 15.94 -31.84
C LEU A 135 -32.88 15.62 -32.96
N ILE A 136 -32.78 14.33 -33.26
CA ILE A 136 -31.93 13.80 -34.34
C ILE A 136 -32.82 13.38 -35.51
N VAL A 137 -32.47 13.77 -36.70
CA VAL A 137 -33.21 13.44 -37.92
C VAL A 137 -32.32 12.58 -38.83
N LEU A 138 -32.86 11.46 -39.28
CA LEU A 138 -32.16 10.55 -40.17
C LEU A 138 -32.68 10.77 -41.60
N HIS A 139 -31.79 11.21 -42.50
CA HIS A 139 -32.13 11.57 -43.91
C HIS A 139 -32.19 10.37 -44.84
N ARG A 140 -31.75 9.20 -44.40
CA ARG A 140 -31.82 7.94 -45.15
C ARG A 140 -32.65 6.91 -44.42
N PRO A 141 -33.30 6.00 -45.15
CA PRO A 141 -34.05 4.91 -44.53
C PRO A 141 -33.16 4.13 -43.53
N ALA A 142 -33.56 4.15 -42.29
CA ALA A 142 -32.82 3.52 -41.20
C ALA A 142 -33.63 2.31 -40.68
N PRO A 143 -33.13 1.08 -40.81
CA PRO A 143 -33.74 -0.06 -40.15
C PRO A 143 -33.44 0.07 -38.64
N PHE A 144 -34.40 0.57 -37.87
CA PHE A 144 -34.26 0.79 -36.43
C PHE A 144 -33.90 -0.47 -35.66
N THR A 145 -34.28 -1.66 -36.16
CA THR A 145 -33.91 -2.95 -35.61
C THR A 145 -32.40 -3.14 -35.53
N ARG A 146 -31.65 -2.76 -36.57
CA ARG A 146 -30.17 -2.87 -36.57
C ARG A 146 -29.52 -1.94 -35.56
N LEU A 147 -30.10 -0.74 -35.38
CA LEU A 147 -29.61 0.20 -34.37
C LEU A 147 -29.89 -0.30 -32.95
N THR A 148 -31.12 -0.81 -32.72
CA THR A 148 -31.46 -1.37 -31.40
C THR A 148 -30.60 -2.58 -31.06
N GLU A 149 -30.38 -3.51 -32.00
CA GLU A 149 -29.50 -4.67 -31.80
C GLU A 149 -28.07 -4.24 -31.44
N GLU A 150 -27.48 -3.31 -32.19
CA GLU A 150 -26.11 -2.86 -31.96
C GLU A 150 -25.93 -2.15 -30.61
N VAL A 151 -26.84 -1.21 -30.31
CA VAL A 151 -26.76 -0.45 -29.06
C VAL A 151 -27.08 -1.33 -27.86
N HIS A 152 -28.11 -2.17 -27.94
CA HIS A 152 -28.46 -3.10 -26.87
C HIS A 152 -27.35 -4.11 -26.63
N ALA A 153 -26.71 -4.64 -27.70
CA ALA A 153 -25.56 -5.52 -27.57
C ALA A 153 -24.42 -4.82 -26.79
N ARG A 154 -24.09 -3.56 -27.13
CA ARG A 154 -23.05 -2.82 -26.41
C ARG A 154 -23.39 -2.51 -24.97
N LEU A 155 -24.65 -2.08 -24.69
CA LEU A 155 -25.13 -1.86 -23.33
C LEU A 155 -25.08 -3.14 -22.48
N LEU A 156 -25.48 -4.28 -23.07
CA LEU A 156 -25.47 -5.57 -22.41
C LEU A 156 -24.05 -6.12 -22.23
N HIS A 157 -23.18 -6.02 -23.26
CA HIS A 157 -21.80 -6.47 -23.16
C HIS A 157 -21.04 -5.70 -22.07
N GLY A 158 -21.24 -4.39 -21.96
CA GLY A 158 -20.63 -3.60 -20.89
C GLY A 158 -21.06 -4.06 -19.49
N ARG A 159 -22.34 -4.36 -19.30
CA ARG A 159 -22.88 -4.87 -18.04
C ARG A 159 -22.41 -6.30 -17.74
N PHE A 160 -22.41 -7.19 -18.73
CA PHE A 160 -21.91 -8.55 -18.56
C PHE A 160 -20.42 -8.56 -18.25
N ALA A 161 -19.61 -7.75 -18.94
CA ALA A 161 -18.18 -7.64 -18.67
C ALA A 161 -17.89 -7.13 -17.24
N ALA A 162 -18.67 -6.14 -16.75
CA ALA A 162 -18.55 -5.64 -15.39
C ALA A 162 -18.95 -6.68 -14.34
N LEU A 163 -20.01 -7.46 -14.60
CA LEU A 163 -20.44 -8.55 -13.73
C LEU A 163 -19.41 -9.69 -13.69
N ASP A 164 -18.91 -10.13 -14.86
CA ASP A 164 -17.89 -11.16 -14.96
C ASP A 164 -16.58 -10.74 -14.24
N LEU A 165 -16.15 -9.49 -14.42
CA LEU A 165 -15.01 -8.95 -13.70
C LEU A 165 -15.25 -8.95 -12.19
N SER A 166 -16.42 -8.49 -11.75
CA SER A 166 -16.82 -8.47 -10.34
C SER A 166 -16.79 -9.87 -9.72
N ASP A 167 -17.33 -10.87 -10.42
CA ASP A 167 -17.37 -12.25 -9.95
C ASP A 167 -15.98 -12.88 -9.87
N ARG A 168 -15.17 -12.71 -10.91
CA ARG A 168 -13.77 -13.18 -10.92
C ARG A 168 -12.96 -12.54 -9.81
N MET A 169 -13.08 -11.23 -9.60
CA MET A 169 -12.39 -10.54 -8.52
C MET A 169 -12.82 -11.04 -7.15
N THR A 170 -14.15 -11.16 -6.94
CA THR A 170 -14.69 -11.65 -5.67
C THR A 170 -14.15 -13.04 -5.35
N THR A 171 -14.16 -13.94 -6.31
CA THR A 171 -13.65 -15.31 -6.16
C THR A 171 -12.15 -15.30 -5.84
N ALA A 172 -11.33 -14.59 -6.62
CA ALA A 172 -9.89 -14.57 -6.46
C ALA A 172 -9.47 -13.92 -5.12
N LEU A 173 -10.01 -12.74 -4.81
CA LEU A 173 -9.67 -11.99 -3.59
C LEU A 173 -10.18 -12.70 -2.31
N THR A 174 -11.33 -13.38 -2.39
CA THR A 174 -11.82 -14.20 -1.27
C THR A 174 -10.92 -15.40 -1.03
N ALA A 175 -10.48 -16.11 -2.09
CA ALA A 175 -9.56 -17.22 -1.98
C ALA A 175 -8.22 -16.79 -1.33
N LEU A 176 -7.67 -15.64 -1.73
CA LEU A 176 -6.47 -15.06 -1.12
C LEU A 176 -6.69 -14.75 0.37
N ASN A 177 -7.82 -14.15 0.72
CA ASN A 177 -8.15 -13.86 2.12
C ASN A 177 -8.26 -15.13 2.97
N LEU A 178 -8.90 -16.17 2.46
CA LEU A 178 -9.04 -17.45 3.15
C LEU A 178 -7.72 -18.21 3.30
N SER A 179 -6.78 -18.02 2.37
CA SER A 179 -5.43 -18.60 2.47
C SER A 179 -4.50 -17.83 3.42
N GLY A 180 -4.95 -16.69 3.98
CA GLY A 180 -4.21 -15.92 4.97
C GLY A 180 -2.96 -15.21 4.40
N VAL A 181 -2.97 -14.84 3.13
CA VAL A 181 -1.85 -14.11 2.52
C VAL A 181 -1.64 -12.74 3.18
N PRO A 182 -0.40 -12.20 3.15
CA PRO A 182 -0.15 -10.84 3.62
C PRO A 182 -0.89 -9.78 2.78
N LEU A 183 -1.20 -8.62 3.39
CA LEU A 183 -1.84 -7.48 2.72
C LEU A 183 -1.16 -7.10 1.41
N GLN A 184 0.17 -7.13 1.38
CA GLN A 184 0.96 -6.80 0.19
C GLN A 184 0.56 -7.67 -1.01
N ARG A 185 0.40 -8.98 -0.82
CA ARG A 185 0.01 -9.91 -1.89
C ARG A 185 -1.41 -9.67 -2.37
N LEU A 186 -2.32 -9.37 -1.47
CA LEU A 186 -3.70 -9.02 -1.82
C LEU A 186 -3.73 -7.73 -2.66
N LEU A 187 -2.92 -6.74 -2.28
CA LEU A 187 -2.86 -5.45 -2.97
C LEU A 187 -2.20 -5.55 -4.35
N GLU A 188 -1.22 -6.44 -4.53
CA GLU A 188 -0.64 -6.77 -5.84
C GLU A 188 -1.70 -7.29 -6.81
N GLU A 189 -2.56 -8.19 -6.35
CA GLU A 189 -3.66 -8.71 -7.16
C GLU A 189 -4.69 -7.62 -7.51
N ILE A 190 -5.04 -6.76 -6.54
CA ILE A 190 -5.90 -5.59 -6.77
C ILE A 190 -5.30 -4.64 -7.80
N SER A 191 -4.01 -4.35 -7.71
CA SER A 191 -3.26 -3.52 -8.67
C SER A 191 -3.29 -4.12 -10.09
N ALA A 192 -3.14 -5.44 -10.20
CA ALA A 192 -3.23 -6.16 -11.48
C ALA A 192 -4.61 -6.00 -12.13
N TYR A 193 -5.70 -6.15 -11.38
CA TYR A 193 -7.06 -5.92 -11.87
C TYR A 193 -7.32 -4.45 -12.22
N GLY A 194 -6.79 -3.51 -11.44
CA GLY A 194 -6.90 -2.06 -11.67
C GLY A 194 -6.07 -1.55 -12.84
N GLY A 195 -5.09 -2.32 -13.31
CA GLY A 195 -4.17 -1.95 -14.39
C GLY A 195 -3.26 -0.76 -14.06
N GLY A 196 -3.03 -0.49 -12.78
CA GLY A 196 -2.20 0.61 -12.30
C GLY A 196 -1.89 0.51 -10.82
N PRO A 197 -1.08 1.44 -10.27
CA PRO A 197 -0.73 1.44 -8.86
C PRO A 197 -1.94 1.47 -7.93
N ALA A 198 -1.86 0.70 -6.84
CA ALA A 198 -2.84 0.65 -5.76
C ALA A 198 -2.17 1.05 -4.45
N VAL A 199 -2.78 1.95 -3.68
CA VAL A 199 -2.26 2.44 -2.41
C VAL A 199 -3.36 2.39 -1.36
N VAL A 200 -3.08 1.76 -0.22
CA VAL A 200 -3.96 1.75 0.95
C VAL A 200 -3.42 2.74 1.97
N VAL A 201 -4.27 3.63 2.44
CA VAL A 201 -3.93 4.65 3.45
C VAL A 201 -4.86 4.60 4.65
N ASN A 202 -4.37 5.01 5.81
CA ASN A 202 -5.20 5.23 6.99
C ASN A 202 -5.91 6.59 6.95
N LEU A 203 -6.70 6.91 7.97
CA LEU A 203 -7.42 8.19 8.08
C LEU A 203 -6.49 9.40 8.26
N ALA A 204 -5.24 9.19 8.66
CA ALA A 204 -4.20 10.23 8.71
C ALA A 204 -3.41 10.32 7.40
N HIS A 205 -3.89 9.73 6.31
CA HIS A 205 -3.28 9.68 4.98
C HIS A 205 -1.88 9.04 4.93
N ARG A 206 -1.52 8.23 5.94
CA ARG A 206 -0.29 7.45 5.94
C ARG A 206 -0.47 6.18 5.11
N VAL A 207 0.49 5.87 4.28
CA VAL A 207 0.46 4.65 3.44
C VAL A 207 0.69 3.41 4.30
N LEU A 208 -0.27 2.49 4.24
CA LEU A 208 -0.21 1.20 4.93
C LEU A 208 0.38 0.10 4.04
N ALA A 209 0.03 0.14 2.75
CA ALA A 209 0.57 -0.76 1.74
C ALA A 209 0.43 -0.12 0.36
N SER A 210 1.29 -0.52 -0.57
CA SER A 210 1.24 -0.05 -1.95
C SER A 210 1.71 -1.16 -2.90
N ALA A 211 1.08 -1.26 -4.07
CA ALA A 211 1.45 -2.21 -5.11
C ALA A 211 1.30 -1.59 -6.49
N GLY A 212 2.08 -2.06 -7.45
CA GLY A 212 2.08 -1.58 -8.83
C GLY A 212 3.45 -1.61 -9.46
N GLU A 213 3.55 -1.07 -10.68
CA GLU A 213 4.82 -0.92 -11.36
C GLU A 213 5.74 0.03 -10.57
N ARG A 214 6.98 -0.40 -10.33
CA ARG A 214 7.92 0.28 -9.42
C ARG A 214 8.18 1.74 -9.76
N ALA A 215 8.39 2.04 -11.05
CA ALA A 215 8.68 3.42 -11.49
C ALA A 215 7.49 4.34 -11.19
N ALA A 216 6.28 3.93 -11.58
CA ALA A 216 5.06 4.68 -11.36
C ALA A 216 4.75 4.85 -9.86
N LEU A 217 4.99 3.81 -9.06
CA LEU A 217 4.79 3.86 -7.61
C LEU A 217 5.82 4.75 -6.92
N GLY A 218 7.09 4.71 -7.36
CA GLY A 218 8.16 5.56 -6.82
C GLY A 218 7.88 7.05 -7.06
N ASP A 219 7.45 7.43 -8.25
CA ASP A 219 7.07 8.81 -8.57
C ASP A 219 5.86 9.27 -7.74
N LEU A 220 4.83 8.44 -7.66
CA LEU A 220 3.63 8.71 -6.88
C LEU A 220 3.92 8.93 -5.38
N LEU A 221 4.73 8.06 -4.78
CA LEU A 221 5.07 8.15 -3.35
C LEU A 221 6.05 9.28 -3.05
N ARG A 222 6.85 9.73 -4.03
CA ARG A 222 7.75 10.89 -3.87
C ARG A 222 6.96 12.16 -3.58
N ASP A 223 5.83 12.36 -4.28
CA ASP A 223 4.96 13.52 -4.15
C ASP A 223 3.72 13.23 -3.29
N TRP A 224 3.80 12.22 -2.41
CA TRP A 224 2.65 11.71 -1.65
C TRP A 224 1.92 12.80 -0.84
N ASP A 225 2.61 13.77 -0.28
CA ASP A 225 1.99 14.89 0.45
C ASP A 225 1.05 15.72 -0.43
N LEU A 226 1.36 15.86 -1.72
CA LEU A 226 0.50 16.52 -2.70
C LEU A 226 -0.66 15.61 -3.10
N VAL A 227 -0.36 14.36 -3.43
CA VAL A 227 -1.33 13.34 -3.83
C VAL A 227 -2.35 13.10 -2.73
N SER A 228 -1.92 12.96 -1.47
CA SER A 228 -2.80 12.73 -0.33
C SER A 228 -3.80 13.87 -0.09
N ARG A 229 -3.39 15.13 -0.34
CA ARG A 229 -4.31 16.28 -0.29
C ARG A 229 -5.34 16.25 -1.42
N GLN A 230 -4.95 15.84 -2.63
CA GLN A 230 -5.88 15.64 -3.74
C GLN A 230 -6.87 14.51 -3.44
N VAL A 231 -6.39 13.39 -2.88
CA VAL A 231 -7.25 12.29 -2.42
C VAL A 231 -8.24 12.78 -1.37
N ALA A 232 -7.79 13.57 -0.39
CA ALA A 232 -8.67 14.15 0.63
C ALA A 232 -9.77 15.02 0.04
N ALA A 233 -9.46 15.81 -1.01
CA ALA A 233 -10.45 16.64 -1.71
C ALA A 233 -11.46 15.83 -2.53
N LEU A 234 -11.11 14.59 -2.92
CA LEU A 234 -11.98 13.68 -3.67
C LEU A 234 -12.92 12.85 -2.77
N LEU A 235 -12.71 12.89 -1.44
CA LEU A 235 -13.51 12.12 -0.49
C LEU A 235 -14.94 12.68 -0.43
N GLY A 236 -15.78 12.24 -1.37
CA GLY A 236 -17.21 12.55 -1.43
C GLY A 236 -18.05 11.65 -0.51
N ASN A 237 -19.37 11.80 -0.60
CA ASN A 237 -20.33 11.04 0.21
C ASN A 237 -20.56 9.59 -0.27
N GLY A 238 -19.89 9.13 -1.32
CA GLY A 238 -20.07 7.79 -1.90
C GLY A 238 -19.01 6.78 -1.43
N PRO A 239 -19.28 5.47 -1.54
CA PRO A 239 -18.33 4.43 -1.21
C PRO A 239 -17.13 4.42 -2.16
N VAL A 240 -17.33 4.82 -3.43
CA VAL A 240 -16.31 4.92 -4.46
C VAL A 240 -16.45 6.23 -5.21
N THR A 241 -15.37 7.01 -5.28
CA THR A 241 -15.32 8.31 -5.99
C THR A 241 -14.30 8.24 -7.11
N LEU A 242 -14.63 8.82 -8.28
CA LEU A 242 -13.70 8.97 -9.40
C LEU A 242 -13.02 10.32 -9.31
N GLY A 243 -11.70 10.30 -9.40
CA GLY A 243 -10.85 11.49 -9.45
C GLY A 243 -10.39 11.83 -10.87
N PRO A 244 -9.56 12.89 -11.01
CA PRO A 244 -8.94 13.24 -12.28
C PRO A 244 -8.08 12.08 -12.80
N ASP A 245 -7.85 12.04 -14.10
CA ASP A 245 -7.01 11.04 -14.76
C ASP A 245 -7.38 9.57 -14.51
N GLY A 246 -8.66 9.32 -14.16
CA GLY A 246 -9.17 7.96 -13.92
C GLY A 246 -8.86 7.40 -12.54
N TRP A 247 -8.43 8.21 -11.59
CA TRP A 247 -8.23 7.78 -10.20
C TRP A 247 -9.53 7.28 -9.58
N VAL A 248 -9.43 6.23 -8.76
CA VAL A 248 -10.54 5.72 -7.97
C VAL A 248 -10.16 5.76 -6.51
N VAL A 249 -10.97 6.45 -5.71
CA VAL A 249 -10.84 6.48 -4.26
C VAL A 249 -12.00 5.69 -3.66
N ALA A 250 -11.68 4.57 -3.01
CA ALA A 250 -12.67 3.75 -2.32
C ALA A 250 -12.52 3.88 -0.80
N ARG A 251 -13.64 4.08 -0.10
CA ARG A 251 -13.67 4.12 1.36
C ARG A 251 -13.53 2.71 1.92
N LEU A 252 -12.66 2.57 2.92
CA LEU A 252 -12.42 1.29 3.59
C LEU A 252 -13.11 1.29 4.96
N GLU A 253 -14.09 0.44 5.10
CA GLU A 253 -14.91 0.30 6.31
C GLU A 253 -14.92 -1.14 6.80
N ALA A 254 -14.88 -1.33 8.10
CA ALA A 254 -15.06 -2.63 8.73
C ALA A 254 -15.90 -2.44 10.02
N ARG A 255 -16.89 -3.30 10.24
CA ARG A 255 -17.81 -3.22 11.39
C ARG A 255 -18.48 -1.84 11.55
N GLY A 256 -18.84 -1.21 10.43
CA GLY A 256 -19.49 0.11 10.43
C GLY A 256 -18.55 1.27 10.80
N ARG A 257 -17.24 1.07 10.89
CA ARG A 257 -16.24 2.10 11.16
C ARG A 257 -15.29 2.25 9.99
N GLN A 258 -15.14 3.48 9.50
CA GLN A 258 -14.14 3.80 8.52
C GLN A 258 -12.75 3.77 9.16
N TRP A 259 -11.79 3.18 8.46
CA TRP A 259 -10.42 3.06 8.93
C TRP A 259 -9.37 3.54 7.92
N GLY A 260 -9.76 3.77 6.67
CA GLY A 260 -8.83 4.24 5.65
C GLY A 260 -9.47 4.39 4.29
N HIS A 261 -8.61 4.47 3.26
CA HIS A 261 -9.00 4.58 1.86
C HIS A 261 -8.09 3.70 1.00
N LEU A 262 -8.66 3.13 -0.07
CA LEU A 262 -7.93 2.57 -1.18
C LEU A 262 -7.90 3.62 -2.29
N VAL A 263 -6.73 3.88 -2.86
CA VAL A 263 -6.54 4.72 -4.03
C VAL A 263 -5.99 3.87 -5.16
N LEU A 264 -6.71 3.82 -6.28
CA LEU A 264 -6.26 3.16 -7.52
C LEU A 264 -5.95 4.23 -8.55
N PHE A 265 -4.78 4.15 -9.15
CA PHE A 265 -4.33 5.05 -10.19
C PHE A 265 -4.58 4.39 -11.56
N GLY A 266 -5.84 4.47 -12.04
CA GLY A 266 -6.28 3.85 -13.29
C GLY A 266 -5.69 4.52 -14.53
N ARG A 267 -5.82 3.86 -15.69
CA ARG A 267 -5.52 4.46 -16.99
C ARG A 267 -6.73 5.24 -17.50
N PRO A 268 -6.54 6.37 -18.22
CA PRO A 268 -7.62 7.09 -18.86
C PRO A 268 -8.47 6.16 -19.75
N GLY A 269 -9.77 6.22 -19.63
CA GLY A 269 -10.74 5.39 -20.38
C GLY A 269 -11.25 4.15 -19.64
N ALA A 270 -10.66 3.76 -18.51
CA ALA A 270 -11.06 2.58 -17.72
C ALA A 270 -11.98 2.93 -16.53
N ALA A 271 -12.66 4.07 -16.53
CA ALA A 271 -13.42 4.57 -15.37
C ALA A 271 -14.49 3.60 -14.85
N GLY A 272 -15.23 2.95 -15.75
CA GLY A 272 -16.26 1.96 -15.36
C GLY A 272 -15.66 0.72 -14.70
N THR A 273 -14.62 0.16 -15.30
CA THR A 273 -13.85 -0.96 -14.75
C THR A 273 -13.23 -0.60 -13.40
N ALA A 274 -12.63 0.58 -13.31
CA ALA A 274 -11.98 1.06 -12.10
C ALA A 274 -12.94 1.18 -10.90
N ARG A 275 -14.20 1.57 -11.13
CA ARG A 275 -15.24 1.57 -10.07
C ARG A 275 -15.54 0.19 -9.53
N VAL A 276 -15.72 -0.79 -10.44
CA VAL A 276 -15.97 -2.19 -10.04
C VAL A 276 -14.78 -2.72 -9.25
N VAL A 277 -13.56 -2.48 -9.74
CA VAL A 277 -12.33 -2.87 -9.05
C VAL A 277 -12.24 -2.21 -7.69
N GLY A 278 -12.51 -0.90 -7.58
CA GLY A 278 -12.49 -0.17 -6.32
C GLY A 278 -13.47 -0.73 -5.30
N ALA A 279 -14.71 -1.02 -5.70
CA ALA A 279 -15.74 -1.58 -4.81
C ALA A 279 -15.36 -2.98 -4.32
N ARG A 280 -15.02 -3.91 -5.23
CA ARG A 280 -14.63 -5.28 -4.86
C ARG A 280 -13.34 -5.33 -4.03
N ALA A 281 -12.39 -4.48 -4.37
CA ALA A 281 -11.15 -4.34 -3.60
C ALA A 281 -11.42 -3.82 -2.18
N ALA A 282 -12.29 -2.83 -2.01
CA ALA A 282 -12.66 -2.31 -0.69
C ALA A 282 -13.32 -3.39 0.19
N GLU A 283 -14.21 -4.19 -0.37
CA GLU A 283 -14.82 -5.34 0.33
C GLU A 283 -13.79 -6.40 0.73
N ALA A 284 -12.89 -6.76 -0.20
CA ALA A 284 -11.82 -7.73 0.07
C ALA A 284 -10.86 -7.24 1.16
N LEU A 285 -10.51 -5.95 1.15
CA LEU A 285 -9.66 -5.32 2.16
C LEU A 285 -10.37 -5.22 3.52
N ALA A 286 -11.69 -4.98 3.54
CA ALA A 286 -12.49 -5.04 4.75
C ALA A 286 -12.51 -6.45 5.35
N LEU A 287 -12.70 -7.47 4.51
CA LEU A 287 -12.64 -8.88 4.92
C LEU A 287 -11.26 -9.25 5.43
N HIS A 288 -10.18 -8.86 4.73
CA HIS A 288 -8.80 -9.07 5.15
C HIS A 288 -8.53 -8.51 6.54
N ARG A 289 -9.01 -7.28 6.80
CA ARG A 289 -8.89 -6.64 8.11
C ARG A 289 -9.64 -7.42 9.19
N LEU A 290 -10.86 -7.92 8.90
CA LEU A 290 -11.66 -8.68 9.85
C LEU A 290 -11.05 -10.05 10.18
N LEU A 291 -10.42 -10.71 9.20
CA LEU A 291 -9.74 -12.00 9.39
C LEU A 291 -8.39 -11.84 10.11
N GLY A 292 -7.70 -10.72 9.89
CA GLY A 292 -6.39 -10.41 10.48
C GLY A 292 -6.42 -9.96 11.94
N GLU A 293 -7.58 -9.89 12.60
CA GLU A 293 -7.77 -9.33 13.95
C GLU A 293 -7.09 -10.08 15.12
N ARG A 294 -6.16 -10.96 14.84
CA ARG A 294 -5.29 -11.53 15.89
C ARG A 294 -4.10 -10.61 16.22
N GLY A 295 -4.37 -9.31 16.44
CA GLY A 295 -3.50 -8.44 17.25
C GLY A 295 -2.47 -7.58 16.53
N ARG A 296 -2.37 -7.55 15.20
CA ARG A 296 -1.45 -6.62 14.51
C ARG A 296 -2.19 -5.63 13.61
N GLY A 297 -2.01 -4.35 13.89
CA GLY A 297 -2.51 -3.27 13.02
C GLY A 297 -1.78 -3.24 11.68
N TRP A 298 -2.45 -2.74 10.64
CA TRP A 298 -1.84 -2.61 9.29
C TRP A 298 -0.68 -1.61 9.27
N GLU A 299 -0.70 -0.63 10.17
CA GLU A 299 0.41 0.30 10.39
C GLU A 299 1.67 -0.44 10.85
N GLU A 300 1.48 -1.43 11.72
CA GLU A 300 2.55 -2.31 12.18
C GLU A 300 3.13 -3.15 11.04
N GLN A 301 2.28 -3.71 10.19
CA GLN A 301 2.72 -4.50 9.04
C GLN A 301 3.51 -3.66 8.02
N ALA A 302 3.08 -2.41 7.78
CA ALA A 302 3.78 -1.49 6.90
C ALA A 302 5.17 -1.11 7.46
N ALA A 303 5.24 -0.82 8.76
CA ALA A 303 6.51 -0.57 9.44
C ALA A 303 7.41 -1.81 9.46
N GLU A 304 6.83 -3.00 9.72
CA GLU A 304 7.54 -4.29 9.71
C GLU A 304 8.14 -4.58 8.33
N ALA A 305 7.37 -4.40 7.24
CA ALA A 305 7.86 -4.59 5.88
C ALA A 305 9.01 -3.63 5.54
N LEU A 306 8.86 -2.34 5.86
CA LEU A 306 9.90 -1.34 5.61
C LEU A 306 11.19 -1.63 6.40
N LEU A 307 11.07 -1.90 7.71
CA LEU A 307 12.23 -2.12 8.57
C LEU A 307 12.90 -3.48 8.29
N THR A 308 12.13 -4.49 7.87
CA THR A 308 12.68 -5.78 7.43
C THR A 308 13.47 -5.65 6.13
N ASP A 309 12.95 -4.92 5.14
CA ASP A 309 13.65 -4.64 3.88
C ASP A 309 14.95 -3.87 4.13
N LEU A 310 14.93 -2.90 5.05
CA LEU A 310 16.12 -2.17 5.47
C LEU A 310 17.15 -3.08 6.16
N ALA A 311 16.69 -3.95 7.06
CA ALA A 311 17.56 -4.87 7.81
C ALA A 311 18.17 -5.98 6.93
N SER A 312 17.46 -6.41 5.88
CA SER A 312 17.91 -7.45 4.94
C SER A 312 18.67 -6.91 3.73
N GLY A 313 18.68 -5.58 3.53
CA GLY A 313 19.35 -4.96 2.39
C GLY A 313 18.64 -5.10 1.06
N THR A 314 17.39 -5.45 1.08
CA THR A 314 16.56 -5.58 -0.12
C THR A 314 15.93 -4.26 -0.56
N ALA A 315 15.88 -3.27 0.33
CA ALA A 315 15.36 -1.93 0.04
C ALA A 315 16.33 -1.15 -0.88
N ARG A 316 15.77 -0.58 -1.95
CA ARG A 316 16.55 0.27 -2.86
C ARG A 316 16.57 1.71 -2.37
N PRO A 317 17.70 2.43 -2.49
CA PRO A 317 17.83 3.81 -2.03
C PRO A 317 16.73 4.74 -2.56
N GLU A 318 16.41 4.65 -3.84
CA GLU A 318 15.40 5.46 -4.50
C GLU A 318 13.97 5.26 -3.97
N GLU A 319 13.68 4.10 -3.39
CA GLU A 319 12.37 3.74 -2.83
C GLU A 319 12.24 4.13 -1.35
N LEU A 320 13.35 4.32 -0.64
CA LEU A 320 13.37 4.52 0.81
C LEU A 320 12.71 5.82 1.25
N LEU A 321 13.09 6.95 0.65
CA LEU A 321 12.54 8.26 1.03
C LEU A 321 11.01 8.31 0.90
N PRO A 322 10.41 7.89 -0.22
CA PRO A 322 8.96 7.80 -0.36
C PRO A 322 8.32 6.90 0.69
N ARG A 323 8.88 5.72 0.96
CA ARG A 323 8.32 4.75 1.92
C ARG A 323 8.41 5.25 3.37
N VAL A 324 9.54 5.83 3.76
CA VAL A 324 9.75 6.43 5.10
C VAL A 324 8.78 7.59 5.32
N ARG A 325 8.60 8.46 4.30
CA ARG A 325 7.65 9.57 4.33
C ARG A 325 6.20 9.07 4.40
N ALA A 326 5.86 8.09 3.57
CA ALA A 326 4.55 7.48 3.54
C ALA A 326 4.19 6.78 4.87
N ALA A 327 5.18 6.20 5.57
CA ALA A 327 5.02 5.66 6.91
C ALA A 327 4.86 6.75 8.01
N GLY A 328 4.95 8.03 7.63
CA GLY A 328 4.69 9.17 8.51
C GLY A 328 5.87 9.65 9.32
N LEU A 329 7.10 9.25 8.97
CA LEU A 329 8.30 9.84 9.57
C LEU A 329 8.64 11.19 8.92
N PRO A 330 8.96 12.22 9.70
CA PRO A 330 9.49 13.48 9.18
C PRO A 330 10.82 13.21 8.45
N THR A 331 10.97 13.74 7.22
CA THR A 331 12.17 13.51 6.39
C THR A 331 12.95 14.78 6.03
N GLY A 332 12.40 15.97 6.26
CA GLY A 332 13.06 17.24 5.95
C GLY A 332 14.12 17.60 6.97
N ARG A 333 15.41 17.69 6.55
CA ARG A 333 16.56 18.07 7.41
C ARG A 333 16.59 17.26 8.72
N ARG A 334 16.61 15.93 8.61
CA ARG A 334 16.58 15.00 9.75
C ARG A 334 17.81 14.10 9.73
N THR A 335 18.19 13.63 10.92
CA THR A 335 19.15 12.54 11.07
C THR A 335 18.39 11.26 11.39
N PHE A 336 18.56 10.25 10.56
CA PHE A 336 17.97 8.94 10.77
C PHE A 336 18.95 8.03 11.51
N VAL A 337 18.47 7.39 12.58
CA VAL A 337 19.31 6.48 13.35
C VAL A 337 18.55 5.16 13.58
N PRO A 338 19.04 4.05 13.04
CA PRO A 338 18.50 2.74 13.34
C PRO A 338 19.01 2.24 14.69
N VAL A 339 18.09 1.64 15.46
CA VAL A 339 18.39 0.99 16.74
C VAL A 339 17.72 -0.38 16.76
N VAL A 340 18.42 -1.39 17.23
CA VAL A 340 17.89 -2.75 17.38
C VAL A 340 17.95 -3.15 18.84
N PHE A 341 16.79 -3.48 19.40
CA PHE A 341 16.65 -3.98 20.79
C PHE A 341 16.62 -5.51 20.80
N ARG A 342 17.46 -6.12 21.64
CA ARG A 342 17.54 -7.57 21.85
C ARG A 342 17.36 -7.89 23.32
N PRO A 343 16.26 -8.59 23.72
CA PRO A 343 16.08 -9.03 25.09
C PRO A 343 16.91 -10.30 25.36
N ARG A 344 17.34 -10.46 26.62
CA ARG A 344 17.93 -11.68 27.15
C ARG A 344 16.82 -12.55 27.74
N GLY A 345 16.12 -13.28 26.89
CA GLY A 345 14.98 -14.10 27.26
C GLY A 345 13.76 -13.84 26.38
N LYS A 346 12.71 -14.62 26.56
CA LYS A 346 11.47 -14.47 25.79
C LYS A 346 10.63 -13.32 26.35
N VAL A 347 10.38 -12.32 25.54
CA VAL A 347 9.50 -11.18 25.85
C VAL A 347 8.42 -11.10 24.77
N ALA A 348 7.17 -11.33 25.15
CA ALA A 348 6.05 -11.32 24.22
C ALA A 348 5.80 -9.91 23.62
N ASP A 349 5.93 -8.86 24.44
CA ASP A 349 5.44 -7.52 24.15
C ASP A 349 6.56 -6.47 24.05
N LEU A 350 7.78 -6.89 23.62
CA LEU A 350 8.93 -5.97 23.51
C LEU A 350 8.63 -4.77 22.59
N ARG A 351 7.98 -5.02 21.45
CA ARG A 351 7.62 -3.97 20.50
C ARG A 351 6.69 -2.93 21.13
N GLU A 352 5.58 -3.38 21.74
CA GLU A 352 4.61 -2.47 22.37
C GLU A 352 5.25 -1.65 23.50
N LEU A 353 6.18 -2.24 24.23
CA LEU A 353 6.91 -1.54 25.28
C LEU A 353 7.80 -0.44 24.67
N VAL A 354 8.55 -0.76 23.61
CA VAL A 354 9.41 0.21 22.90
C VAL A 354 8.57 1.34 22.32
N GLU A 355 7.46 1.04 21.62
CA GLU A 355 6.55 2.03 21.05
C GLU A 355 5.96 2.96 22.13
N ARG A 356 5.60 2.42 23.28
CA ARG A 356 5.10 3.22 24.41
C ARG A 356 6.15 4.20 24.93
N VAL A 357 7.38 3.74 25.09
CA VAL A 357 8.49 4.61 25.50
C VAL A 357 8.73 5.72 24.44
N LEU A 358 8.75 5.35 23.16
CA LEU A 358 8.90 6.32 22.06
C LEU A 358 7.80 7.39 22.07
N ALA A 359 6.55 6.97 22.33
CA ALA A 359 5.42 7.89 22.42
C ALA A 359 5.49 8.80 23.67
N GLU A 360 5.90 8.26 24.81
CA GLU A 360 6.10 9.02 26.05
C GLU A 360 7.20 10.09 25.91
N GLU A 361 8.28 9.78 25.18
CA GLU A 361 9.39 10.71 24.90
C GLU A 361 9.09 11.68 23.75
N GLY A 362 7.98 11.49 23.01
CA GLY A 362 7.62 12.32 21.85
C GLY A 362 8.57 12.20 20.67
N THR A 363 9.35 11.11 20.61
CA THR A 363 10.36 10.89 19.56
C THR A 363 9.70 10.33 18.29
N ALA A 364 9.95 10.99 17.16
CA ALA A 364 9.46 10.53 15.87
C ALA A 364 10.21 9.26 15.44
N ALA A 365 9.51 8.13 15.41
CA ALA A 365 10.11 6.84 15.10
C ALA A 365 9.12 5.86 14.48
N LEU A 366 9.66 4.86 13.77
CA LEU A 366 8.96 3.62 13.42
C LEU A 366 9.57 2.49 14.24
N ALA A 367 8.73 1.59 14.74
CA ALA A 367 9.19 0.39 15.44
C ALA A 367 8.51 -0.85 14.87
N ALA A 368 9.28 -1.92 14.66
CA ALA A 368 8.75 -3.19 14.19
C ALA A 368 9.58 -4.37 14.70
N ARG A 369 8.95 -5.54 14.74
CA ARG A 369 9.64 -6.79 15.02
C ARG A 369 10.24 -7.33 13.72
N ILE A 370 11.57 -7.33 13.61
CA ILE A 370 12.29 -7.85 12.43
C ILE A 370 12.69 -9.33 12.57
N ARG A 371 12.74 -9.83 13.80
CA ARG A 371 12.98 -11.23 14.17
C ARG A 371 12.18 -11.56 15.43
N PRO A 372 11.92 -12.85 15.75
CA PRO A 372 11.16 -13.23 16.95
C PRO A 372 11.72 -12.64 18.26
N ASP A 373 13.03 -12.38 18.28
CA ASP A 373 13.81 -11.88 19.41
C ASP A 373 14.46 -10.52 19.16
N ALA A 374 14.01 -9.77 18.16
CA ALA A 374 14.58 -8.46 17.83
C ALA A 374 13.51 -7.45 17.38
N VAL A 375 13.52 -6.28 18.01
CA VAL A 375 12.71 -5.13 17.62
C VAL A 375 13.62 -4.05 17.06
N ALA A 376 13.35 -3.66 15.82
CA ALA A 376 14.03 -2.57 15.15
C ALA A 376 13.26 -1.27 15.33
N VAL A 377 13.98 -0.18 15.46
CA VAL A 377 13.46 1.19 15.55
C VAL A 377 14.23 2.05 14.56
N LEU A 378 13.53 2.82 13.75
CA LEU A 378 14.11 3.88 12.94
C LEU A 378 13.70 5.22 13.54
N LEU A 379 14.66 5.92 14.14
CA LEU A 379 14.47 7.25 14.70
C LEU A 379 14.65 8.32 13.63
N SER A 380 13.85 9.38 13.67
CA SER A 380 13.99 10.58 12.85
C SER A 380 14.22 11.77 13.78
N LEU A 381 15.48 12.15 13.97
CA LEU A 381 15.91 13.17 14.93
C LEU A 381 16.03 14.54 14.26
N PRO A 382 15.66 15.65 14.96
CA PRO A 382 15.83 16.99 14.44
C PRO A 382 17.32 17.37 14.33
N PRO A 383 17.69 18.31 13.44
CA PRO A 383 19.10 18.68 13.22
C PRO A 383 19.73 19.41 14.41
N ASP A 384 18.91 20.05 15.25
CA ASP A 384 19.37 20.89 16.34
C ASP A 384 19.55 20.13 17.66
N GLY A 385 19.34 18.79 17.66
CA GLY A 385 19.51 17.93 18.82
C GLY A 385 20.87 17.23 18.84
N ASP A 386 21.25 16.71 20.02
CA ASP A 386 22.34 15.75 20.14
C ASP A 386 21.79 14.32 19.95
N PRO A 387 22.03 13.67 18.79
CA PRO A 387 21.54 12.34 18.51
C PRO A 387 22.02 11.28 19.50
N GLU A 388 23.24 11.42 20.02
CA GLU A 388 23.81 10.47 20.99
C GLU A 388 23.11 10.56 22.35
N ALA A 389 22.85 11.78 22.83
CA ALA A 389 22.13 11.99 24.08
C ALA A 389 20.69 11.46 24.00
N GLU A 390 20.02 11.67 22.86
CA GLU A 390 18.66 11.18 22.63
C GLU A 390 18.61 9.63 22.62
N LEU A 391 19.51 9.02 21.88
CA LEU A 391 19.64 7.57 21.83
C LEU A 391 19.94 6.96 23.19
N HIS A 392 20.84 7.59 23.95
CA HIS A 392 21.20 7.11 25.28
C HIS A 392 19.98 7.17 26.22
N ARG A 393 19.25 8.29 26.22
CA ARG A 393 18.01 8.45 27.00
C ARG A 393 17.00 7.36 26.66
N LEU A 394 16.71 7.15 25.36
CA LEU A 394 15.78 6.15 24.89
C LEU A 394 16.20 4.74 25.35
N ALA A 395 17.46 4.37 25.16
CA ALA A 395 17.98 3.06 25.54
C ALA A 395 17.89 2.84 27.06
N VAL A 396 18.21 3.86 27.88
CA VAL A 396 18.05 3.80 29.34
C VAL A 396 16.59 3.58 29.72
N ARG A 397 15.66 4.34 29.14
CA ARG A 397 14.22 4.24 29.44
C ARG A 397 13.65 2.87 29.07
N VAL A 398 14.01 2.34 27.90
CA VAL A 398 13.60 1.00 27.47
C VAL A 398 14.20 -0.06 28.40
N HIS A 399 15.48 0.09 28.76
CA HIS A 399 16.15 -0.82 29.69
C HIS A 399 15.48 -0.85 31.08
N GLU A 400 15.21 0.34 31.67
CA GLU A 400 14.52 0.48 32.95
C GLU A 400 13.13 -0.19 32.93
N ARG A 401 12.36 0.03 31.85
CA ARG A 401 11.02 -0.57 31.72
C ARG A 401 11.05 -2.09 31.57
N LEU A 402 12.09 -2.63 30.90
CA LEU A 402 12.30 -4.08 30.79
C LEU A 402 12.80 -4.65 32.11
N ALA A 403 13.74 -3.98 32.77
CA ALA A 403 14.27 -4.40 34.08
C ALA A 403 13.16 -4.48 35.14
N ALA A 404 12.21 -3.53 35.14
CA ALA A 404 11.04 -3.55 36.01
C ALA A 404 10.13 -4.80 35.78
N ARG A 405 10.28 -5.49 34.64
CA ARG A 405 9.60 -6.75 34.32
C ARG A 405 10.52 -7.97 34.48
N GLY A 406 11.69 -7.81 35.06
CA GLY A 406 12.69 -8.86 35.23
C GLY A 406 13.40 -9.29 33.96
N VAL A 407 13.38 -8.46 32.91
CA VAL A 407 14.00 -8.75 31.61
C VAL A 407 15.20 -7.83 31.37
N ALA A 408 16.35 -8.43 31.10
CA ALA A 408 17.51 -7.70 30.62
C ALA A 408 17.44 -7.56 29.08
N ALA A 409 17.85 -6.43 28.57
CA ALA A 409 17.95 -6.19 27.13
C ALA A 409 19.18 -5.36 26.79
N VAL A 410 19.64 -5.46 25.57
CA VAL A 410 20.68 -4.61 24.98
C VAL A 410 20.11 -3.88 23.78
N ALA A 411 20.61 -2.68 23.53
CA ALA A 411 20.32 -1.91 22.33
C ALA A 411 21.60 -1.74 21.51
N GLY A 412 21.56 -2.09 20.23
CA GLY A 412 22.61 -1.80 19.26
C GLY A 412 22.16 -0.67 18.33
N ALA A 413 22.95 0.35 18.15
CA ALA A 413 22.63 1.44 17.24
C ALA A 413 23.69 1.58 16.14
N GLY A 414 23.20 1.87 14.94
CA GLY A 414 24.03 2.23 13.79
C GLY A 414 24.41 3.72 13.81
N PHE A 415 25.16 4.17 12.83
CA PHE A 415 25.54 5.59 12.71
C PHE A 415 24.36 6.45 12.24
N GLY A 416 24.40 7.74 12.56
CA GLY A 416 23.39 8.71 12.12
C GLY A 416 23.54 9.02 10.63
N CYS A 417 22.47 8.88 9.86
CA CYS A 417 22.43 9.14 8.42
C CYS A 417 21.64 10.43 8.15
N ALA A 418 22.25 11.40 7.50
CA ALA A 418 21.54 12.56 6.95
C ALA A 418 20.95 12.23 5.55
N VAL A 419 21.51 11.22 4.88
CA VAL A 419 21.11 10.75 3.56
C VAL A 419 20.58 9.32 3.67
N LEU A 420 19.43 9.06 3.09
CA LEU A 420 18.76 7.76 3.21
C LEU A 420 19.49 6.63 2.46
N ASP A 421 20.34 6.96 1.48
CA ASP A 421 21.16 5.97 0.77
C ASP A 421 22.12 5.20 1.69
N GLU A 422 22.53 5.81 2.80
CA GLU A 422 23.38 5.18 3.81
C GLU A 422 22.60 4.36 4.85
N LEU A 423 21.28 4.51 4.87
CA LEU A 423 20.43 3.97 5.93
C LEU A 423 20.52 2.44 6.02
N HIS A 424 20.59 1.76 4.87
CA HIS A 424 20.75 0.32 4.84
C HIS A 424 22.05 -0.14 5.55
N ARG A 425 23.18 0.53 5.27
CA ARG A 425 24.46 0.21 5.90
C ARG A 425 24.42 0.45 7.41
N SER A 426 23.85 1.58 7.81
CA SER A 426 23.65 1.90 9.22
C SER A 426 22.71 0.90 9.92
N PHE A 427 21.70 0.42 9.21
CA PHE A 427 20.77 -0.56 9.76
C PHE A 427 21.43 -1.93 10.00
N LEU A 428 22.23 -2.39 9.03
CA LEU A 428 23.05 -3.59 9.19
C LEU A 428 24.02 -3.46 10.37
N GLU A 429 24.66 -2.29 10.51
CA GLU A 429 25.53 -2.03 11.67
C GLU A 429 24.75 -2.16 12.98
N ALA A 430 23.56 -1.58 13.08
CA ALA A 430 22.72 -1.68 14.28
C ALA A 430 22.36 -3.14 14.64
N VAL A 431 22.02 -3.95 13.65
CA VAL A 431 21.73 -5.38 13.82
C VAL A 431 22.97 -6.11 14.36
N HIS A 432 24.12 -5.90 13.75
CA HIS A 432 25.36 -6.58 14.14
C HIS A 432 25.85 -6.14 15.52
N VAL A 433 25.75 -4.84 15.82
CA VAL A 433 26.11 -4.32 17.13
C VAL A 433 25.19 -4.91 18.21
N ALA A 434 23.88 -5.00 17.96
CA ALA A 434 22.95 -5.62 18.92
C ALA A 434 23.25 -7.12 19.14
N ASP A 435 23.57 -7.85 18.07
CA ASP A 435 23.92 -9.26 18.15
C ASP A 435 25.24 -9.48 18.92
N ALA A 436 26.23 -8.62 18.68
CA ALA A 436 27.50 -8.68 19.40
C ALA A 436 27.35 -8.28 20.89
N ALA A 437 26.55 -7.25 21.17
CA ALA A 437 26.25 -6.80 22.53
C ALA A 437 25.45 -7.83 23.34
N LEU A 438 24.63 -8.64 22.68
CA LEU A 438 23.91 -9.73 23.34
C LEU A 438 24.87 -10.79 23.88
N ALA A 439 25.90 -11.14 23.09
CA ALA A 439 26.92 -12.13 23.47
C ALA A 439 27.93 -11.55 24.48
N SER A 440 28.29 -10.26 24.36
CA SER A 440 29.24 -9.60 25.26
C SER A 440 28.69 -8.21 25.63
N PRO A 441 27.90 -8.11 26.74
CA PRO A 441 27.22 -6.86 27.09
C PRO A 441 28.21 -5.71 27.29
N PRO A 442 27.89 -4.54 26.73
CA PRO A 442 28.58 -3.31 27.07
C PRO A 442 28.30 -2.91 28.53
N ALA A 443 29.07 -1.96 29.04
CA ALA A 443 28.86 -1.41 30.39
C ALA A 443 27.51 -0.65 30.56
N GLY A 444 26.85 -0.31 29.45
CA GLY A 444 25.59 0.44 29.42
C GLY A 444 24.50 -0.24 28.60
N PRO A 445 23.28 0.31 28.57
CA PRO A 445 22.12 -0.24 27.87
C PRO A 445 22.21 -0.05 26.33
N LEU A 446 23.09 0.83 25.84
CA LEU A 446 23.29 1.14 24.41
C LEU A 446 24.70 0.76 23.98
N ALA A 447 24.81 0.00 22.90
CA ALA A 447 26.05 -0.36 22.25
C ALA A 447 26.20 0.38 20.90
N ARG A 448 27.43 0.77 20.60
CA ARG A 448 27.87 1.29 19.30
C ARG A 448 28.94 0.37 18.73
N LEU A 449 29.25 0.49 17.45
CA LEU A 449 30.31 -0.30 16.80
C LEU A 449 31.65 -0.16 17.55
N ARG A 450 31.99 1.04 18.05
CA ARG A 450 33.19 1.29 18.86
C ARG A 450 33.24 0.47 20.16
N ASP A 451 32.07 0.13 20.73
CA ASP A 451 31.99 -0.58 22.01
C ASP A 451 32.15 -2.09 21.82
N VAL A 452 31.71 -2.62 20.69
CA VAL A 452 31.86 -4.03 20.32
C VAL A 452 33.16 -4.35 19.58
N ARG A 453 33.89 -3.31 19.12
CA ARG A 453 35.25 -3.38 18.57
C ARG A 453 35.47 -4.58 17.64
N LEU A 454 36.56 -5.33 17.86
CA LEU A 454 36.95 -6.49 17.06
C LEU A 454 35.90 -7.62 17.11
N ARG A 455 35.24 -7.84 18.26
CA ARG A 455 34.17 -8.85 18.39
C ARG A 455 32.99 -8.59 17.47
N GLY A 456 32.61 -7.31 17.28
CA GLY A 456 31.55 -6.92 16.34
C GLY A 456 31.93 -7.22 14.89
N LEU A 457 33.14 -6.88 14.49
CA LEU A 457 33.65 -7.14 13.14
C LEU A 457 33.68 -8.64 12.83
N VAL A 458 34.23 -9.42 13.75
CA VAL A 458 34.34 -10.88 13.59
C VAL A 458 32.96 -11.54 13.50
N ARG A 459 32.00 -11.07 14.31
CA ARG A 459 30.63 -11.59 14.26
C ARG A 459 29.89 -11.20 12.97
N LEU A 460 30.23 -10.05 12.38
CA LEU A 460 29.74 -9.64 11.07
C LEU A 460 30.19 -10.61 9.97
N LEU A 461 31.40 -11.12 10.07
CA LEU A 461 32.03 -12.01 9.09
C LEU A 461 31.81 -13.51 9.40
N ARG A 462 31.06 -13.87 10.44
CA ARG A 462 30.96 -15.26 10.93
C ARG A 462 30.56 -16.30 9.88
N ASP A 463 29.75 -15.88 8.90
CA ASP A 463 29.24 -16.74 7.82
C ASP A 463 30.10 -16.65 6.54
N ASP A 464 31.24 -15.91 6.58
CA ASP A 464 32.17 -15.77 5.46
C ASP A 464 33.06 -17.02 5.36
N PRO A 465 33.12 -17.71 4.20
CA PRO A 465 33.96 -18.88 4.00
C PRO A 465 35.46 -18.61 4.23
N GLN A 466 35.93 -17.38 3.98
CA GLN A 466 37.30 -16.99 4.22
C GLN A 466 37.64 -16.96 5.71
N LEU A 467 36.67 -16.53 6.54
CA LEU A 467 36.86 -16.55 7.99
C LEU A 467 36.94 -17.99 8.52
N GLN A 468 36.14 -18.91 7.96
CA GLN A 468 36.23 -20.33 8.31
C GLN A 468 37.63 -20.90 7.97
N SER A 469 38.11 -20.64 6.75
CA SER A 469 39.44 -21.06 6.34
C SER A 469 40.55 -20.45 7.21
N PHE A 470 40.36 -19.21 7.67
CA PHE A 470 41.30 -18.57 8.61
C PHE A 470 41.29 -19.27 9.97
N ILE A 471 40.12 -19.60 10.54
CA ILE A 471 40.00 -20.34 11.81
C ILE A 471 40.69 -21.70 11.72
N GLU A 472 40.47 -22.45 10.65
CA GLU A 472 41.07 -23.76 10.42
C GLU A 472 42.58 -23.69 10.29
N ARG A 473 43.09 -22.66 9.63
CA ARG A 473 44.54 -22.46 9.48
C ARG A 473 45.22 -22.09 10.80
N GLU A 474 44.62 -21.16 11.57
CA GLU A 474 45.24 -20.63 12.79
C GLU A 474 45.04 -21.55 14.00
N LEU A 475 43.90 -22.24 14.11
CA LEU A 475 43.51 -23.03 15.29
C LEU A 475 43.38 -24.53 15.01
N GLY A 476 43.48 -24.98 13.76
CA GLY A 476 43.20 -26.36 13.36
C GLY A 476 43.73 -27.43 14.33
N PRO A 477 45.05 -27.48 14.64
CA PRO A 477 45.58 -28.46 15.57
C PRO A 477 45.06 -28.40 17.01
N LEU A 478 44.44 -27.26 17.41
CA LEU A 478 43.85 -27.07 18.75
C LEU A 478 42.38 -27.38 18.80
N LEU A 479 41.67 -27.41 17.67
CA LEU A 479 40.20 -27.66 17.64
C LEU A 479 39.84 -29.03 18.19
N ASP A 480 40.73 -30.05 18.03
CA ASP A 480 40.58 -31.38 18.58
C ASP A 480 41.09 -31.51 20.02
N ARG A 481 41.57 -30.41 20.62
CA ARG A 481 42.16 -30.38 21.98
C ARG A 481 41.53 -29.29 22.84
N PRO A 482 40.29 -29.48 23.29
CA PRO A 482 39.51 -28.46 23.98
C PRO A 482 40.20 -27.91 25.23
N GLU A 483 40.99 -28.70 25.94
CA GLU A 483 41.73 -28.28 27.14
C GLU A 483 42.84 -27.27 26.82
N LEU A 484 43.52 -27.40 25.68
CA LEU A 484 44.53 -26.42 25.22
C LEU A 484 43.90 -25.17 24.64
N LEU A 485 42.79 -25.33 23.95
CA LEU A 485 42.02 -24.20 23.41
C LEU A 485 41.48 -23.31 24.55
N GLU A 486 40.96 -23.93 25.60
CA GLU A 486 40.46 -23.21 26.79
C GLU A 486 41.61 -22.53 27.56
N LEU A 487 42.74 -23.20 27.67
CA LEU A 487 43.95 -22.57 28.23
C LEU A 487 44.40 -21.35 27.46
N LEU A 488 44.46 -21.44 26.12
CA LEU A 488 44.79 -20.31 25.24
C LEU A 488 43.81 -19.17 25.42
N ARG A 489 42.51 -19.47 25.51
CA ARG A 489 41.43 -18.49 25.78
C ARG A 489 41.66 -17.75 27.11
N SER A 490 41.94 -18.48 28.19
CA SER A 490 42.21 -17.90 29.51
C SER A 490 43.51 -17.08 29.50
N TYR A 491 44.55 -17.57 28.80
CA TYR A 491 45.81 -16.83 28.67
C TYR A 491 45.64 -15.47 27.98
N LEU A 492 44.87 -15.44 26.90
CA LEU A 492 44.57 -14.21 26.18
C LEU A 492 43.62 -13.26 26.96
N SER A 493 42.60 -13.81 27.63
CA SER A 493 41.64 -13.02 28.42
C SER A 493 42.29 -12.35 29.65
N THR A 494 43.28 -13.00 30.27
CA THR A 494 44.05 -12.45 31.39
C THR A 494 45.13 -11.47 30.97
N GLY A 495 45.15 -11.06 29.68
CA GLY A 495 46.18 -10.15 29.17
C GLY A 495 47.59 -10.75 29.18
N ARG A 496 47.73 -12.02 28.96
CA ARG A 496 48.97 -12.81 28.98
C ARG A 496 49.62 -12.91 30.37
N ASN A 497 48.85 -12.70 31.42
CA ASN A 497 49.36 -12.83 32.77
C ASN A 497 49.40 -14.31 33.21
N LYS A 498 50.60 -14.89 33.07
CA LYS A 498 50.81 -16.31 33.39
C LYS A 498 50.41 -16.71 34.81
N SER A 499 50.51 -15.79 35.78
CA SER A 499 50.14 -16.06 37.16
C SER A 499 48.63 -16.13 37.34
N LEU A 500 47.90 -15.18 36.74
CA LEU A 500 46.42 -15.17 36.74
C LEU A 500 45.88 -16.36 35.95
N THR A 501 46.44 -16.64 34.76
CA THR A 501 46.03 -17.79 33.95
C THR A 501 46.18 -19.12 34.72
N ALA A 502 47.31 -19.31 35.41
CA ALA A 502 47.52 -20.53 36.22
C ALA A 502 46.51 -20.65 37.37
N GLN A 503 46.15 -19.52 37.96
CA GLN A 503 45.15 -19.48 39.04
C GLN A 503 43.74 -19.80 38.49
N GLU A 504 43.31 -19.14 37.39
CA GLU A 504 42.01 -19.40 36.74
C GLU A 504 41.84 -20.83 36.28
N GLN A 505 42.90 -21.39 35.68
CA GLN A 505 42.90 -22.77 35.20
C GLN A 505 43.19 -23.82 36.28
N HIS A 506 43.37 -23.40 37.52
CA HIS A 506 43.65 -24.27 38.69
C HIS A 506 44.84 -25.21 38.45
N ILE A 507 45.91 -24.72 37.77
CA ILE A 507 47.12 -25.49 37.47
C ILE A 507 48.37 -24.81 38.03
N SER A 508 49.40 -25.62 38.21
CA SER A 508 50.68 -25.10 38.67
C SER A 508 51.41 -24.31 37.55
N ARG A 509 52.22 -23.31 37.89
CA ARG A 509 53.00 -22.56 36.94
C ARG A 509 53.84 -23.45 35.99
N PRO A 510 54.57 -24.47 36.47
CA PRO A 510 55.31 -25.36 35.56
C PRO A 510 54.38 -26.11 34.59
N ALA A 511 53.17 -26.47 35.00
CA ALA A 511 52.19 -27.11 34.13
C ALA A 511 51.68 -26.14 33.06
N LEU A 512 51.44 -24.87 33.42
CA LEU A 512 51.08 -23.81 32.46
C LEU A 512 52.16 -23.61 31.40
N TYR A 513 53.42 -23.47 31.78
CA TYR A 513 54.52 -23.28 30.84
C TYR A 513 54.62 -24.42 29.84
N ARG A 514 54.54 -25.69 30.33
CA ARG A 514 54.55 -26.87 29.45
C ARG A 514 53.40 -26.87 28.44
N ARG A 515 52.19 -26.51 28.90
CA ARG A 515 51.02 -26.45 28.00
C ARG A 515 51.11 -25.32 27.00
N LEU A 516 51.59 -24.14 27.38
CA LEU A 516 51.84 -23.03 26.44
C LEU A 516 52.89 -23.41 25.40
N GLN A 517 54.01 -24.06 25.81
CA GLN A 517 55.00 -24.58 24.90
C GLN A 517 54.41 -25.64 23.94
N CYS A 518 53.55 -26.53 24.44
CA CYS A 518 52.87 -27.50 23.60
C CYS A 518 51.96 -26.78 22.54
N ILE A 519 51.33 -25.67 22.89
CA ILE A 519 50.57 -24.86 21.93
C ILE A 519 51.48 -24.27 20.86
N GLU A 520 52.63 -23.70 21.25
CA GLU A 520 53.64 -23.16 20.31
C GLU A 520 54.16 -24.23 19.35
N GLU A 521 54.48 -25.41 19.86
CA GLU A 521 54.97 -26.55 19.04
C GLU A 521 53.87 -27.06 18.07
N LEU A 522 52.63 -27.17 18.53
CA LEU A 522 51.49 -27.64 17.71
C LEU A 522 51.11 -26.69 16.58
N LEU A 523 51.18 -25.40 16.84
CA LEU A 523 50.81 -24.37 15.87
C LEU A 523 52.03 -23.87 15.04
N GLY A 524 53.24 -24.20 15.48
CA GLY A 524 54.48 -23.71 14.84
C GLY A 524 54.67 -22.20 14.98
N ILE A 525 54.29 -21.62 16.12
CA ILE A 525 54.29 -20.18 16.36
C ILE A 525 55.06 -19.81 17.63
N ASP A 526 55.34 -18.52 17.78
CA ASP A 526 55.85 -17.91 19.01
C ASP A 526 54.76 -17.05 19.66
N LEU A 527 54.31 -17.40 20.85
CA LEU A 527 53.33 -16.62 21.63
C LEU A 527 53.89 -15.28 22.14
N ALA A 528 55.19 -15.03 21.98
CA ALA A 528 55.78 -13.72 22.23
C ALA A 528 55.65 -12.77 21.02
N ASP A 529 55.50 -13.32 19.82
CA ASP A 529 55.25 -12.55 18.61
C ASP A 529 53.83 -11.91 18.62
N LEU A 530 53.77 -10.61 18.49
CA LEU A 530 52.50 -9.85 18.61
C LEU A 530 51.55 -10.13 17.45
N GLU A 531 52.07 -10.30 16.23
CA GLU A 531 51.26 -10.53 15.04
C GLU A 531 50.62 -11.92 15.08
N GLN A 532 51.41 -12.96 15.38
CA GLN A 532 50.91 -14.32 15.50
C GLN A 532 49.89 -14.45 16.63
N LEU A 533 50.16 -13.84 17.78
CA LEU A 533 49.24 -13.83 18.91
C LEU A 533 47.93 -13.09 18.59
N THR A 534 48.01 -11.99 17.85
CA THR A 534 46.82 -11.25 17.41
C THR A 534 45.99 -12.08 16.43
N SER A 535 46.62 -12.78 15.50
CA SER A 535 45.94 -13.70 14.59
C SER A 535 45.20 -14.81 15.34
N LEU A 536 45.86 -15.42 16.34
CA LEU A 536 45.21 -16.40 17.22
C LEU A 536 44.04 -15.84 18.01
N TYR A 537 44.16 -14.61 18.53
CA TYR A 537 43.08 -13.96 19.24
C TYR A 537 41.87 -13.70 18.34
N VAL A 538 42.12 -13.23 17.11
CA VAL A 538 41.06 -13.04 16.10
C VAL A 538 40.41 -14.38 15.75
N ALA A 539 41.22 -15.43 15.52
CA ALA A 539 40.69 -16.76 15.20
C ALA A 539 39.83 -17.36 16.34
N LEU A 540 40.25 -17.17 17.60
CA LEU A 540 39.45 -17.57 18.77
C LEU A 540 38.13 -16.84 18.83
N LEU A 541 38.13 -15.51 18.64
CA LEU A 541 36.89 -14.71 18.61
C LEU A 541 35.95 -15.16 17.48
N ALA A 542 36.53 -15.52 16.32
CA ALA A 542 35.78 -16.01 15.17
C ALA A 542 35.17 -17.39 15.44
N HIS A 543 35.94 -18.30 16.00
CA HIS A 543 35.47 -19.62 16.40
C HIS A 543 34.33 -19.54 17.46
N ASP A 544 34.46 -18.65 18.45
CA ASP A 544 33.42 -18.44 19.46
C ASP A 544 32.15 -17.83 18.85
N ALA A 545 32.29 -16.92 17.87
CA ALA A 545 31.16 -16.29 17.16
C ALA A 545 30.35 -17.30 16.32
N GLN A 546 30.97 -18.35 15.80
CA GLN A 546 30.31 -19.40 15.00
C GLN A 546 29.55 -20.41 15.89
N ARG A 547 30.01 -20.68 17.11
CA ARG A 547 29.39 -21.65 18.03
C ARG A 547 28.09 -21.14 18.68
N GLY A 548 27.77 -19.84 18.51
CA GLY A 548 26.60 -19.21 19.14
C GLY A 548 26.79 -18.88 20.61
N PRO A 549 25.87 -18.09 21.22
CA PRO A 549 25.86 -17.87 22.65
C PRO A 549 25.43 -19.11 23.39
#